data_28d43b6f32a6e0ab3ea0d90571966797
#
_entry.id   28d43b6f32a6e0ab3ea0d90571966797
#
_cell.length_a   1.000
_cell.length_b   1.000
_cell.length_c   1.000
_cell.angle_alpha   90.00
_cell.angle_beta   90.00
_cell.angle_gamma   90.00
#
_symmetry.space_group_name_H-M   'P 1'
#
loop_
_entity.id
_entity.type
_entity.pdbx_description
1 polymer ?
#
loop_
_entity_poly.entity_id
_entity_poly.type
_entity_poly.pdbx_seq_one_letter_code
_entity_poly.pdbx_strand_id
1 'polypeptide(L)'
;MRHVLPYIYNKVGHAVDCNRDKMFRKLFLVSLFAFVALAPAFAQKKEISQAKSAIKAGKAVEAEASMRKLLADSAHRQNEKIWLVLFDAVKKQYEDVNEKMYLKQSTDTAKLFDAAYRMFGVLEALDSVDAMPDKDGRIKLKYRRKHADYLDAYRKNLYTGGSYFLNKQDYPRAFKLFAAYIDCASQPLFESQQYASRDKRLPSAAFYALYS
;
A
#
# COMPACT_ATOMS: atom_id res chain seq x y z
N MET A 1 -49.03 -5.93 62.04
CA MET A 1 -47.84 -5.26 61.41
C MET A 1 -46.56 -6.12 61.24
N ARG A 2 -46.58 -7.44 61.54
CA ARG A 2 -45.34 -8.27 61.52
C ARG A 2 -45.14 -9.12 60.23
N HIS A 3 -46.04 -9.11 59.30
CA HIS A 3 -45.93 -9.96 58.08
C HIS A 3 -45.63 -9.23 56.75
N VAL A 4 -45.49 -7.92 56.76
CA VAL A 4 -45.23 -7.12 55.53
C VAL A 4 -43.72 -6.88 55.27
N LEU A 5 -42.92 -6.83 56.29
CA LEU A 5 -41.47 -6.56 56.22
C LEU A 5 -40.65 -7.61 55.42
N PRO A 6 -40.86 -8.93 55.57
CA PRO A 6 -40.09 -9.92 54.80
C PRO A 6 -40.39 -9.89 53.31
N TYR A 7 -41.60 -9.53 52.91
CA TYR A 7 -42.00 -9.49 51.52
C TYR A 7 -41.35 -8.31 50.75
N ILE A 8 -41.20 -7.18 51.39
CA ILE A 8 -40.52 -5.99 50.78
C ILE A 8 -39.04 -6.26 50.66
N TYR A 9 -38.40 -6.88 51.67
CA TYR A 9 -36.96 -7.17 51.62
C TYR A 9 -36.57 -8.14 50.52
N ASN A 10 -37.38 -9.16 50.25
CA ASN A 10 -37.16 -10.13 49.18
C ASN A 10 -37.38 -9.52 47.79
N LYS A 11 -38.33 -8.60 47.64
CA LYS A 11 -38.63 -7.95 46.37
C LYS A 11 -37.59 -6.92 45.97
N VAL A 12 -37.02 -6.19 46.95
CA VAL A 12 -35.94 -5.22 46.75
C VAL A 12 -34.61 -5.94 46.51
N GLY A 13 -34.33 -7.05 47.19
CA GLY A 13 -33.13 -7.87 46.95
C GLY A 13 -33.08 -8.44 45.54
N HIS A 14 -34.22 -9.02 45.04
CA HIS A 14 -34.30 -9.52 43.69
C HIS A 14 -34.21 -8.42 42.61
N ALA A 15 -34.71 -7.22 42.87
CA ALA A 15 -34.61 -6.10 41.93
C ALA A 15 -33.18 -5.55 41.82
N VAL A 16 -32.42 -5.52 42.92
CA VAL A 16 -31.04 -5.08 42.97
C VAL A 16 -30.13 -6.09 42.28
N ASP A 17 -30.31 -7.39 42.47
CA ASP A 17 -29.54 -8.44 41.82
C ASP A 17 -29.82 -8.48 40.30
N CYS A 18 -31.07 -8.35 39.88
CA CYS A 18 -31.45 -8.32 38.46
C CYS A 18 -30.83 -7.10 37.72
N ASN A 19 -30.70 -5.97 38.42
CA ASN A 19 -30.13 -4.77 37.82
C ASN A 19 -28.60 -4.86 37.76
N ARG A 20 -27.96 -5.49 38.76
CA ARG A 20 -26.52 -5.79 38.81
C ARG A 20 -26.14 -6.75 37.68
N ASP A 21 -26.87 -7.83 37.47
CA ASP A 21 -26.62 -8.79 36.40
C ASP A 21 -26.80 -8.16 35.01
N LYS A 22 -27.81 -7.31 34.80
CA LYS A 22 -27.96 -6.55 33.55
C LYS A 22 -26.82 -5.59 33.30
N MET A 23 -26.30 -4.95 34.36
CA MET A 23 -25.15 -4.05 34.24
C MET A 23 -23.86 -4.83 33.93
N PHE A 24 -23.62 -5.97 34.60
CA PHE A 24 -22.45 -6.83 34.31
C PHE A 24 -22.52 -7.41 32.87
N ARG A 25 -23.71 -7.84 32.41
CA ARG A 25 -23.87 -8.30 31.01
C ARG A 25 -23.60 -7.19 30.00
N LYS A 26 -24.04 -5.95 30.27
CA LYS A 26 -23.71 -4.80 29.39
C LYS A 26 -22.22 -4.47 29.42
N LEU A 27 -21.58 -4.45 30.57
CA LEU A 27 -20.13 -4.24 30.69
C LEU A 27 -19.34 -5.35 30.00
N PHE A 28 -19.76 -6.60 30.15
CA PHE A 28 -19.12 -7.75 29.49
C PHE A 28 -19.26 -7.68 27.98
N LEU A 29 -20.45 -7.33 27.47
CA LEU A 29 -20.67 -7.14 26.03
C LEU A 29 -19.83 -5.97 25.46
N VAL A 30 -19.75 -4.85 26.19
CA VAL A 30 -18.93 -3.70 25.77
C VAL A 30 -17.45 -4.07 25.77
N SER A 31 -16.97 -4.82 26.78
CA SER A 31 -15.58 -5.28 26.84
C SER A 31 -15.25 -6.28 25.73
N LEU A 32 -16.18 -7.19 25.41
CA LEU A 32 -16.02 -8.16 24.34
C LEU A 32 -15.97 -7.46 22.97
N PHE A 33 -16.84 -6.46 22.73
CA PHE A 33 -16.80 -5.64 21.51
C PHE A 33 -15.51 -4.84 21.37
N ALA A 34 -14.97 -4.29 22.47
CA ALA A 34 -13.70 -3.57 22.47
C ALA A 34 -12.51 -4.50 22.13
N PHE A 35 -12.52 -5.75 22.60
CA PHE A 35 -11.50 -6.74 22.29
C PHE A 35 -11.50 -7.16 20.81
N VAL A 36 -12.69 -7.33 20.20
CA VAL A 36 -12.84 -7.69 18.79
C VAL A 36 -12.38 -6.56 17.86
N ALA A 37 -12.56 -5.29 18.26
CA ALA A 37 -12.15 -4.14 17.45
C ALA A 37 -10.62 -3.89 17.47
N LEU A 38 -9.90 -4.35 18.50
CA LEU A 38 -8.44 -4.16 18.64
C LEU A 38 -7.62 -5.25 17.93
N ALA A 39 -8.18 -6.44 17.75
CA ALA A 39 -7.49 -7.58 17.14
C ALA A 39 -6.94 -7.31 15.71
N PRO A 40 -7.68 -6.69 14.78
CA PRO A 40 -7.18 -6.43 13.43
C PRO A 40 -6.05 -5.40 13.39
N ALA A 41 -6.04 -4.40 14.26
CA ALA A 41 -4.98 -3.40 14.31
C ALA A 41 -3.63 -3.97 14.82
N PHE A 42 -3.67 -4.90 15.77
CA PHE A 42 -2.47 -5.61 16.24
C PHE A 42 -1.94 -6.60 15.19
N ALA A 43 -2.82 -7.33 14.51
CA ALA A 43 -2.45 -8.23 13.42
C ALA A 43 -1.75 -7.47 12.29
N GLN A 44 -2.32 -6.36 11.84
CA GLN A 44 -1.74 -5.49 10.82
C GLN A 44 -0.34 -4.97 11.20
N LYS A 45 -0.17 -4.49 12.43
CA LYS A 45 1.14 -4.01 12.93
C LYS A 45 2.20 -5.12 12.89
N LYS A 46 1.82 -6.34 13.28
CA LYS A 46 2.68 -7.51 13.25
C LYS A 46 3.09 -7.87 11.82
N GLU A 47 2.15 -7.90 10.89
CA GLU A 47 2.42 -8.22 9.47
C GLU A 47 3.35 -7.18 8.81
N ILE A 48 3.14 -5.87 9.07
CA ILE A 48 4.04 -4.80 8.62
C ILE A 48 5.46 -4.99 9.17
N SER A 49 5.59 -5.34 10.46
CA SER A 49 6.89 -5.58 11.08
C SER A 49 7.58 -6.83 10.50
N GLN A 50 6.83 -7.89 10.28
CA GLN A 50 7.34 -9.12 9.65
C GLN A 50 7.81 -8.86 8.21
N ALA A 51 7.05 -8.11 7.41
CA ALA A 51 7.46 -7.75 6.06
C ALA A 51 8.75 -6.93 6.04
N LYS A 52 8.92 -5.96 6.95
CA LYS A 52 10.19 -5.23 7.10
C LYS A 52 11.36 -6.13 7.43
N SER A 53 11.16 -7.12 8.30
CA SER A 53 12.19 -8.11 8.64
C SER A 53 12.50 -9.03 7.46
N ALA A 54 11.49 -9.43 6.69
CA ALA A 54 11.65 -10.23 5.49
C ALA A 54 12.46 -9.50 4.40
N ILE A 55 12.21 -8.19 4.20
CA ILE A 55 13.02 -7.35 3.28
C ILE A 55 14.50 -7.37 3.69
N LYS A 56 14.79 -7.15 4.98
CA LYS A 56 16.16 -7.19 5.51
C LYS A 56 16.83 -8.55 5.36
N ALA A 57 16.05 -9.63 5.41
CA ALA A 57 16.53 -11.01 5.21
C ALA A 57 16.64 -11.42 3.73
N GLY A 58 16.46 -10.49 2.77
CA GLY A 58 16.51 -10.77 1.34
C GLY A 58 15.24 -11.43 0.76
N LYS A 59 14.17 -11.52 1.55
CA LYS A 59 12.88 -12.13 1.17
C LYS A 59 11.87 -11.08 0.68
N ALA A 60 12.31 -10.21 -0.22
CA ALA A 60 11.54 -9.07 -0.67
C ALA A 60 10.25 -9.46 -1.43
N VAL A 61 10.25 -10.59 -2.14
CA VAL A 61 9.07 -11.10 -2.85
C VAL A 61 7.97 -11.54 -1.87
N GLU A 62 8.35 -12.22 -0.78
CA GLU A 62 7.40 -12.62 0.27
C GLU A 62 6.80 -11.38 0.96
N ALA A 63 7.63 -10.37 1.23
CA ALA A 63 7.18 -9.11 1.82
C ALA A 63 6.20 -8.36 0.89
N GLU A 64 6.47 -8.29 -0.41
CA GLU A 64 5.55 -7.71 -1.40
C GLU A 64 4.21 -8.44 -1.38
N ALA A 65 4.21 -9.77 -1.44
CA ALA A 65 2.99 -10.59 -1.43
C ALA A 65 2.16 -10.35 -0.16
N SER A 66 2.81 -10.27 1.01
CA SER A 66 2.14 -10.00 2.29
C SER A 66 1.48 -8.61 2.30
N MET A 67 2.18 -7.57 1.85
CA MET A 67 1.63 -6.21 1.81
C MET A 67 0.49 -6.08 0.79
N ARG A 68 0.59 -6.73 -0.38
CA ARG A 68 -0.50 -6.75 -1.35
C ARG A 68 -1.74 -7.47 -0.81
N LYS A 69 -1.55 -8.55 -0.05
CA LYS A 69 -2.66 -9.24 0.63
C LYS A 69 -3.38 -8.33 1.62
N LEU A 70 -2.64 -7.53 2.41
CA LEU A 70 -3.25 -6.54 3.29
C LEU A 70 -4.05 -5.49 2.52
N LEU A 71 -3.52 -4.98 1.40
CA LEU A 71 -4.17 -3.96 0.57
C LEU A 71 -5.37 -4.49 -0.23
N ALA A 72 -5.56 -5.81 -0.33
CA ALA A 72 -6.75 -6.41 -0.90
C ALA A 72 -8.00 -6.07 -0.06
N ASP A 73 -7.85 -5.96 1.26
CA ASP A 73 -8.90 -5.46 2.14
C ASP A 73 -8.97 -3.93 2.07
N SER A 74 -10.15 -3.41 1.75
CA SER A 74 -10.42 -1.97 1.63
C SER A 74 -10.14 -1.21 2.93
N ALA A 75 -10.32 -1.83 4.09
CA ALA A 75 -10.07 -1.23 5.40
C ALA A 75 -8.60 -0.84 5.61
N HIS A 76 -7.68 -1.44 4.85
CA HIS A 76 -6.25 -1.20 4.98
C HIS A 76 -5.66 -0.27 3.92
N ARG A 77 -6.42 0.05 2.85
CA ARG A 77 -5.92 0.83 1.70
C ARG A 77 -5.48 2.25 2.05
N GLN A 78 -6.05 2.85 3.08
CA GLN A 78 -5.67 4.19 3.55
C GLN A 78 -4.45 4.20 4.47
N ASN A 79 -3.88 3.05 4.82
CA ASN A 79 -2.72 2.98 5.67
C ASN A 79 -1.42 3.19 4.87
N GLU A 80 -0.92 4.43 4.85
CA GLU A 80 0.33 4.82 4.19
C GLU A 80 1.51 3.87 4.52
N LYS A 81 1.57 3.33 5.75
CA LYS A 81 2.66 2.45 6.18
C LYS A 81 2.73 1.15 5.40
N ILE A 82 1.59 0.62 4.94
CA ILE A 82 1.55 -0.60 4.12
C ILE A 82 2.13 -0.30 2.74
N TRP A 83 1.74 0.82 2.13
CA TRP A 83 2.25 1.26 0.84
C TRP A 83 3.75 1.53 0.87
N LEU A 84 4.26 2.17 1.94
CA LEU A 84 5.69 2.41 2.11
C LEU A 84 6.49 1.11 2.20
N VAL A 85 6.00 0.12 2.97
CA VAL A 85 6.67 -1.18 3.07
C VAL A 85 6.54 -1.99 1.78
N LEU A 86 5.41 -1.88 1.08
CA LEU A 86 5.24 -2.46 -0.25
C LEU A 86 6.26 -1.86 -1.23
N PHE A 87 6.42 -0.54 -1.22
CA PHE A 87 7.42 0.12 -2.03
C PHE A 87 8.84 -0.35 -1.69
N ASP A 88 9.21 -0.42 -0.41
CA ASP A 88 10.53 -0.92 0.01
C ASP A 88 10.80 -2.34 -0.48
N ALA A 89 9.78 -3.20 -0.47
CA ALA A 89 9.87 -4.58 -0.96
C ALA A 89 10.10 -4.64 -2.49
N VAL A 90 9.37 -3.84 -3.26
CA VAL A 90 9.54 -3.78 -4.73
C VAL A 90 10.87 -3.14 -5.10
N LYS A 91 11.24 -2.06 -4.40
CA LYS A 91 12.54 -1.40 -4.55
C LYS A 91 13.71 -2.35 -4.31
N LYS A 92 13.66 -3.15 -3.25
CA LYS A 92 14.70 -4.14 -2.95
C LYS A 92 14.85 -5.18 -4.06
N GLN A 93 13.75 -5.64 -4.65
CA GLN A 93 13.80 -6.54 -5.81
C GLN A 93 14.46 -5.88 -7.02
N TYR A 94 14.16 -4.61 -7.28
CA TYR A 94 14.83 -3.84 -8.33
C TYR A 94 16.34 -3.75 -8.07
N GLU A 95 16.73 -3.37 -6.86
CA GLU A 95 18.13 -3.21 -6.44
C GLU A 95 18.91 -4.52 -6.58
N ASP A 96 18.33 -5.65 -6.16
CA ASP A 96 18.97 -6.98 -6.24
C ASP A 96 19.23 -7.40 -7.70
N VAL A 97 18.30 -7.14 -8.61
CA VAL A 97 18.49 -7.44 -10.03
C VAL A 97 19.52 -6.47 -10.65
N ASN A 98 19.44 -5.18 -10.33
CA ASN A 98 20.36 -4.17 -10.83
C ASN A 98 21.80 -4.44 -10.38
N GLU A 99 22.00 -4.83 -9.12
CA GLU A 99 23.31 -5.23 -8.57
C GLU A 99 23.88 -6.43 -9.33
N LYS A 100 23.09 -7.48 -9.57
CA LYS A 100 23.52 -8.64 -10.35
C LYS A 100 23.93 -8.26 -11.77
N MET A 101 23.17 -7.36 -12.43
CA MET A 101 23.50 -6.87 -13.75
C MET A 101 24.82 -6.08 -13.73
N TYR A 102 25.02 -5.22 -12.73
CA TYR A 102 26.25 -4.45 -12.57
C TYR A 102 27.47 -5.37 -12.37
N LEU A 103 27.31 -6.43 -11.58
CA LEU A 103 28.37 -7.44 -11.33
C LEU A 103 28.50 -8.44 -12.49
N LYS A 104 27.79 -8.26 -13.61
CA LYS A 104 27.79 -9.16 -14.77
C LYS A 104 27.40 -10.61 -14.42
N GLN A 105 26.64 -10.79 -13.37
CA GLN A 105 26.06 -12.08 -12.98
C GLN A 105 24.84 -12.41 -13.84
N SER A 106 24.58 -13.72 -14.04
CA SER A 106 23.39 -14.15 -14.75
C SER A 106 22.13 -13.70 -14.03
N THR A 107 21.30 -12.94 -14.72
CA THR A 107 20.01 -12.47 -14.20
C THR A 107 19.04 -12.22 -15.36
N ASP A 108 17.75 -12.25 -15.04
CA ASP A 108 16.70 -11.96 -16.00
C ASP A 108 16.43 -10.44 -16.05
N THR A 109 16.85 -9.81 -17.14
CA THR A 109 16.65 -8.36 -17.38
C THR A 109 15.17 -7.96 -17.36
N ALA A 110 14.25 -8.85 -17.71
CA ALA A 110 12.82 -8.58 -17.66
C ALA A 110 12.37 -8.23 -16.23
N LYS A 111 12.95 -8.89 -15.21
CA LYS A 111 12.63 -8.61 -13.79
C LYS A 111 12.99 -7.19 -13.36
N LEU A 112 14.04 -6.60 -13.94
CA LEU A 112 14.39 -5.20 -13.67
C LEU A 112 13.27 -4.26 -14.10
N PHE A 113 12.80 -4.42 -15.33
CA PHE A 113 11.76 -3.56 -15.89
C PHE A 113 10.39 -3.79 -15.24
N ASP A 114 10.06 -5.04 -14.92
CA ASP A 114 8.85 -5.37 -14.18
C ASP A 114 8.87 -4.78 -12.76
N ALA A 115 10.02 -4.80 -12.09
CA ALA A 115 10.17 -4.16 -10.77
C ALA A 115 10.08 -2.64 -10.88
N ALA A 116 10.74 -2.02 -11.87
CA ALA A 116 10.62 -0.59 -12.13
C ALA A 116 9.16 -0.19 -12.34
N TYR A 117 8.43 -0.87 -13.21
CA TYR A 117 7.00 -0.62 -13.43
C TYR A 117 6.18 -0.67 -12.13
N ARG A 118 6.41 -1.69 -11.31
CA ARG A 118 5.69 -1.83 -10.03
C ARG A 118 6.03 -0.71 -9.04
N MET A 119 7.28 -0.19 -9.04
CA MET A 119 7.67 0.95 -8.20
C MET A 119 6.81 2.18 -8.49
N PHE A 120 6.59 2.49 -9.79
CA PHE A 120 5.75 3.61 -10.21
C PHE A 120 4.32 3.42 -9.73
N GLY A 121 3.67 2.30 -10.05
CA GLY A 121 2.28 2.07 -9.66
C GLY A 121 2.06 2.07 -8.14
N VAL A 122 3.04 1.61 -7.35
CA VAL A 122 2.94 1.65 -5.87
C VAL A 122 3.01 3.08 -5.34
N LEU A 123 3.93 3.91 -5.84
CA LEU A 123 4.07 5.29 -5.35
C LEU A 123 2.98 6.23 -5.89
N GLU A 124 2.45 5.99 -7.08
CA GLU A 124 1.26 6.68 -7.60
C GLU A 124 0.02 6.38 -6.75
N ALA A 125 -0.17 5.11 -6.38
CA ALA A 125 -1.25 4.72 -5.46
C ALA A 125 -1.06 5.33 -4.06
N LEU A 126 0.17 5.36 -3.54
CA LEU A 126 0.48 6.01 -2.26
C LEU A 126 0.23 7.52 -2.33
N ASP A 127 0.58 8.18 -3.45
CA ASP A 127 0.30 9.61 -3.64
C ASP A 127 -1.19 9.91 -3.60
N SER A 128 -2.01 9.03 -4.18
CA SER A 128 -3.47 9.15 -4.11
C SER A 128 -4.00 9.02 -2.67
N VAL A 129 -3.37 8.19 -1.83
CA VAL A 129 -3.70 8.06 -0.41
C VAL A 129 -3.23 9.27 0.38
N ASP A 130 -2.01 9.77 0.12
CA ASP A 130 -1.43 10.95 0.77
C ASP A 130 -2.20 12.25 0.42
N ALA A 131 -2.89 12.26 -0.74
CA ALA A 131 -3.74 13.36 -1.18
C ALA A 131 -5.16 13.31 -0.59
N MET A 132 -5.51 12.31 0.22
CA MET A 132 -6.80 12.28 0.90
C MET A 132 -6.83 13.32 2.03
N PRO A 133 -7.95 14.06 2.19
CA PRO A 133 -8.08 15.01 3.28
C PRO A 133 -8.06 14.32 4.65
N ASP A 134 -7.42 14.96 5.62
CA ASP A 134 -7.46 14.56 7.01
C ASP A 134 -8.86 14.80 7.63
N LYS A 135 -9.03 14.50 8.93
CA LYS A 135 -10.29 14.67 9.65
C LYS A 135 -10.79 16.12 9.67
N ASP A 136 -9.89 17.07 9.48
CA ASP A 136 -10.19 18.51 9.44
C ASP A 136 -10.38 19.02 8.00
N GLY A 137 -10.42 18.12 7.00
CA GLY A 137 -10.56 18.45 5.58
C GLY A 137 -9.29 19.00 4.93
N ARG A 138 -8.12 18.91 5.59
CA ARG A 138 -6.85 19.46 5.08
C ARG A 138 -6.06 18.37 4.34
N ILE A 139 -5.55 18.72 3.15
CA ILE A 139 -4.66 17.86 2.38
C ILE A 139 -3.21 18.19 2.74
N LYS A 140 -2.43 17.17 3.10
CA LYS A 140 -1.02 17.30 3.44
C LYS A 140 -0.21 16.30 2.63
N LEU A 141 0.41 16.76 1.56
CA LEU A 141 1.24 15.93 0.67
C LEU A 141 2.62 15.70 1.30
N LYS A 142 2.73 14.67 2.14
CA LYS A 142 3.95 14.37 2.92
C LYS A 142 5.06 13.77 2.05
N TYR A 143 4.70 13.02 1.03
CA TYR A 143 5.63 12.17 0.30
C TYR A 143 5.81 12.57 -1.16
N ARG A 144 4.87 13.30 -1.76
CA ARG A 144 4.81 13.60 -3.20
C ARG A 144 6.16 14.04 -3.76
N ARG A 145 6.73 15.13 -3.27
CA ARG A 145 7.99 15.67 -3.80
C ARG A 145 9.13 14.66 -3.75
N LYS A 146 9.33 14.03 -2.59
CA LYS A 146 10.40 13.05 -2.39
C LYS A 146 10.25 11.84 -3.33
N HIS A 147 9.02 11.36 -3.52
CA HIS A 147 8.75 10.22 -4.36
C HIS A 147 8.84 10.56 -5.85
N ALA A 148 8.39 11.75 -6.25
CA ALA A 148 8.57 12.24 -7.61
C ALA A 148 10.06 12.33 -7.98
N ASP A 149 10.88 12.98 -7.15
CA ASP A 149 12.32 13.12 -7.35
C ASP A 149 13.03 11.75 -7.39
N TYR A 150 12.59 10.82 -6.54
CA TYR A 150 13.13 9.46 -6.53
C TYR A 150 12.80 8.72 -7.83
N LEU A 151 11.55 8.72 -8.27
CA LEU A 151 11.11 7.98 -9.47
C LEU A 151 11.60 8.63 -10.76
N ASP A 152 11.86 9.93 -10.80
CA ASP A 152 12.41 10.61 -11.97
C ASP A 152 13.71 9.95 -12.45
N ALA A 153 14.59 9.57 -11.53
CA ALA A 153 15.83 8.86 -11.86
C ALA A 153 15.59 7.49 -12.54
N TYR A 154 14.45 6.86 -12.30
CA TYR A 154 14.09 5.54 -12.81
C TYR A 154 13.14 5.59 -14.02
N ARG A 155 12.54 6.74 -14.34
CA ARG A 155 11.55 6.88 -15.41
C ARG A 155 12.07 6.39 -16.77
N LYS A 156 13.35 6.61 -17.07
CA LYS A 156 14.00 6.08 -18.28
C LYS A 156 13.86 4.56 -18.43
N ASN A 157 13.76 3.81 -17.32
CA ASN A 157 13.64 2.35 -17.35
C ASN A 157 12.27 1.89 -17.87
N LEU A 158 11.23 2.72 -17.75
CA LEU A 158 9.93 2.43 -18.36
C LEU A 158 10.07 2.46 -19.89
N TYR A 159 10.68 3.51 -20.45
CA TYR A 159 10.91 3.60 -21.89
C TYR A 159 11.84 2.49 -22.40
N THR A 160 12.97 2.28 -21.73
CA THR A 160 13.95 1.25 -22.12
C THR A 160 13.36 -0.15 -22.01
N GLY A 161 12.56 -0.41 -20.96
CA GLY A 161 11.85 -1.66 -20.79
C GLY A 161 10.79 -1.89 -21.86
N GLY A 162 10.03 -0.85 -22.25
CA GLY A 162 9.14 -0.91 -23.39
C GLY A 162 9.85 -1.33 -24.67
N SER A 163 10.98 -0.69 -24.97
CA SER A 163 11.81 -1.04 -26.13
C SER A 163 12.38 -2.47 -26.04
N TYR A 164 12.80 -2.89 -24.84
CA TYR A 164 13.30 -4.25 -24.61
C TYR A 164 12.24 -5.32 -24.92
N PHE A 165 11.02 -5.16 -24.42
CA PHE A 165 9.93 -6.10 -24.68
C PHE A 165 9.43 -6.04 -26.12
N LEU A 166 9.40 -4.84 -26.72
CA LEU A 166 9.05 -4.68 -28.13
C LEU A 166 10.01 -5.48 -29.05
N ASN A 167 11.31 -5.37 -28.82
CA ASN A 167 12.33 -6.14 -29.55
C ASN A 167 12.21 -7.65 -29.33
N LYS A 168 11.59 -8.08 -28.22
CA LYS A 168 11.27 -9.49 -27.94
C LYS A 168 9.90 -9.91 -28.44
N GLN A 169 9.17 -9.03 -29.12
CA GLN A 169 7.80 -9.24 -29.56
C GLN A 169 6.81 -9.55 -28.42
N ASP A 170 7.15 -9.13 -27.20
CA ASP A 170 6.25 -9.17 -26.07
C ASP A 170 5.46 -7.86 -25.99
N TYR A 171 4.54 -7.73 -26.91
CA TYR A 171 3.74 -6.53 -27.12
C TYR A 171 2.95 -6.10 -25.87
N PRO A 172 2.29 -7.01 -25.14
CA PRO A 172 1.57 -6.61 -23.91
C PRO A 172 2.45 -5.95 -22.85
N ARG A 173 3.68 -6.46 -22.64
CA ARG A 173 4.61 -5.84 -21.69
C ARG A 173 5.23 -4.56 -22.25
N ALA A 174 5.50 -4.51 -23.54
CA ALA A 174 5.98 -3.30 -24.19
C ALA A 174 4.96 -2.17 -24.08
N PHE A 175 3.71 -2.40 -24.45
CA PHE A 175 2.60 -1.44 -24.30
C PHE A 175 2.50 -0.92 -22.87
N LYS A 176 2.45 -1.84 -21.91
CA LYS A 176 2.32 -1.52 -20.47
C LYS A 176 3.39 -0.55 -19.97
N LEU A 177 4.62 -0.73 -20.41
CA LEU A 177 5.75 0.10 -19.99
C LEU A 177 5.77 1.45 -20.70
N PHE A 178 5.48 1.49 -21.99
CA PHE A 178 5.35 2.75 -22.72
C PHE A 178 4.15 3.56 -22.21
N ALA A 179 3.01 2.92 -21.95
CA ALA A 179 1.85 3.58 -21.36
C ALA A 179 2.20 4.21 -20.01
N ALA A 180 2.84 3.46 -19.10
CA ALA A 180 3.27 4.00 -17.81
C ALA A 180 4.25 5.18 -17.96
N TYR A 181 5.15 5.13 -18.94
CA TYR A 181 6.06 6.25 -19.25
C TYR A 181 5.30 7.52 -19.66
N ILE A 182 4.26 7.35 -20.49
CA ILE A 182 3.41 8.45 -20.97
C ILE A 182 2.55 8.98 -19.83
N ASP A 183 1.92 8.09 -19.06
CA ASP A 183 1.00 8.42 -17.98
C ASP A 183 1.68 9.28 -16.90
N CYS A 184 2.98 9.13 -16.67
CA CYS A 184 3.75 10.01 -15.77
C CYS A 184 3.55 11.50 -16.10
N ALA A 185 3.28 11.86 -17.36
CA ALA A 185 3.10 13.27 -17.76
C ALA A 185 1.79 13.89 -17.27
N SER A 186 0.82 13.07 -16.89
CA SER A 186 -0.50 13.49 -16.38
C SER A 186 -0.74 13.12 -14.91
N GLN A 187 0.13 12.30 -14.31
CA GLN A 187 -0.02 11.90 -12.91
C GLN A 187 0.27 13.07 -11.96
N PRO A 188 -0.58 13.32 -10.96
CA PRO A 188 -0.38 14.39 -9.97
C PRO A 188 0.95 14.26 -9.21
N LEU A 189 1.44 13.04 -9.00
CA LEU A 189 2.73 12.76 -8.38
C LEU A 189 3.88 13.51 -9.08
N PHE A 190 3.84 13.63 -10.42
CA PHE A 190 4.91 14.19 -11.24
C PHE A 190 4.64 15.62 -11.74
N GLU A 191 3.66 16.31 -11.19
CA GLU A 191 3.30 17.67 -11.62
C GLU A 191 4.51 18.62 -11.63
N SER A 192 5.39 18.53 -10.61
CA SER A 192 6.60 19.35 -10.52
C SER A 192 7.64 19.04 -11.59
N GLN A 193 7.62 17.87 -12.21
CA GLN A 193 8.58 17.41 -13.21
C GLN A 193 8.28 17.97 -14.62
N GLN A 194 7.03 18.41 -14.85
CA GLN A 194 6.58 19.04 -16.10
C GLN A 194 6.88 18.20 -17.37
N TYR A 195 6.75 16.89 -17.31
CA TYR A 195 7.08 15.99 -18.42
C TYR A 195 6.33 16.31 -19.71
N ALA A 196 5.05 16.71 -19.62
CA ALA A 196 4.25 17.06 -20.79
C ALA A 196 4.89 18.11 -21.69
N SER A 197 5.61 19.09 -21.11
CA SER A 197 6.26 20.18 -21.85
C SER A 197 7.75 19.95 -22.12
N ARG A 198 8.42 19.17 -21.25
CA ARG A 198 9.89 19.05 -21.26
C ARG A 198 10.38 17.78 -21.93
N ASP A 199 9.58 16.72 -21.96
CA ASP A 199 10.01 15.42 -22.42
C ASP A 199 9.77 15.23 -23.93
N LYS A 200 10.83 15.37 -24.73
CA LYS A 200 10.80 15.19 -26.19
C LYS A 200 10.57 13.74 -26.64
N ARG A 201 10.63 12.76 -25.73
CA ARG A 201 10.43 11.34 -26.05
C ARG A 201 8.96 10.90 -25.97
N LEU A 202 8.06 11.73 -25.41
CA LEU A 202 6.64 11.38 -25.31
C LEU A 202 6.01 10.99 -26.64
N PRO A 203 6.22 11.72 -27.77
CA PRO A 203 5.67 11.32 -29.05
C PRO A 203 6.17 9.95 -29.53
N SER A 204 7.46 9.66 -29.34
CA SER A 204 8.04 8.36 -29.68
C SER A 204 7.49 7.25 -28.80
N ALA A 205 7.31 7.50 -27.49
CA ALA A 205 6.71 6.52 -26.58
C ALA A 205 5.27 6.21 -26.98
N ALA A 206 4.48 7.23 -27.37
CA ALA A 206 3.12 7.07 -27.83
C ALA A 206 3.05 6.24 -29.14
N PHE A 207 3.95 6.53 -30.08
CA PHE A 207 4.07 5.74 -31.31
C PHE A 207 4.35 4.26 -31.01
N TYR A 208 5.33 3.97 -30.16
CA TYR A 208 5.67 2.58 -29.82
C TYR A 208 4.58 1.89 -28.99
N ALA A 209 3.87 2.62 -28.14
CA ALA A 209 2.71 2.07 -27.42
C ALA A 209 1.61 1.65 -28.39
N LEU A 210 1.33 2.45 -29.46
CA LEU A 210 0.35 2.10 -30.48
C LEU A 210 0.80 0.92 -31.38
N TYR A 211 2.11 0.76 -31.54
CA TYR A 211 2.67 -0.34 -32.33
C TYR A 211 2.73 -1.66 -31.53
N SER A 212 2.64 -1.61 -30.22
CA SER A 212 2.69 -2.77 -29.34
C SER A 212 1.31 -3.35 -29.11
#